data_c347426a2868b2ae5b8414dba5a1b46d
#
_entry.id   c347426a2868b2ae5b8414dba5a1b46d
#
_cell.length_a   1.000
_cell.length_b   1.000
_cell.length_c   1.000
_cell.angle_alpha   90.00
_cell.angle_beta   90.00
_cell.angle_gamma   90.00
#
_symmetry.space_group_name_H-M   'P 1'
#
loop_
_entity.id
_entity.type
_entity.pdbx_description
1 polymer ?
#
loop_
_entity_poly.entity_id
_entity_poly.type
_entity_poly.pdbx_seq_one_letter_code
_entity_poly.pdbx_strand_id
1 'polypeptide(L)'
;EATKFTEVGFHGRDVDQIIKDLVDNSMQITRGKLRARFAAEVREIVENKVVDFMCGETSAQTTRETFLAMYREGALDHRVIEVELPEGHGGGKGMEMGGPFGGGAAMTPEKIVVHLEKFFPGGGHGGRGGKSSFTKKRLTVAECRPLIEEMEYDRLINSETVVKEALSAVENDGIVFLDEIDKIVSASDHRHGADASSEGVQRDLLPIIEGSTVSTKHGNVNTDQILFIASGAFHQCKPSDMLAELQGRLPIKVELKGLTRDDLLR
;
A
#
# COMPACT_ATOMS: atom_id res chain seq x y z
N GLU A 1 10.34 -16.59 5.82
CA GLU A 1 10.93 -17.71 6.60
C GLU A 1 9.93 -18.85 6.68
N ALA A 2 10.32 -20.05 6.24
CA ALA A 2 9.45 -21.23 6.22
C ALA A 2 8.99 -21.67 7.64
N THR A 3 9.79 -21.36 8.63
CA THR A 3 9.52 -21.64 10.05
C THR A 3 8.35 -20.84 10.65
N LYS A 4 7.85 -19.81 9.97
CA LYS A 4 6.68 -19.04 10.42
C LYS A 4 5.36 -19.73 10.14
N PHE A 5 5.37 -20.74 9.30
CA PHE A 5 4.17 -21.47 8.90
C PHE A 5 4.05 -22.77 9.70
N THR A 6 2.82 -23.17 9.95
CA THR A 6 2.48 -24.41 10.62
C THR A 6 1.46 -25.18 9.78
N GLU A 7 1.43 -26.50 9.96
CA GLU A 7 0.44 -27.35 9.32
C GLU A 7 -0.99 -26.85 9.62
N VAL A 8 -1.86 -26.94 8.61
CA VAL A 8 -3.27 -26.55 8.73
C VAL A 8 -3.93 -27.24 9.92
N GLY A 9 -4.53 -26.46 10.81
CA GLY A 9 -5.17 -26.97 12.04
C GLY A 9 -4.30 -26.88 13.31
N PHE A 10 -3.03 -26.52 13.21
CA PHE A 10 -2.17 -26.18 14.34
C PHE A 10 -2.15 -24.69 14.62
N HIS A 11 -1.72 -24.28 15.82
CA HIS A 11 -1.57 -22.88 16.19
C HIS A 11 -0.39 -22.26 15.44
N GLY A 12 -0.69 -21.48 14.40
CA GLY A 12 0.33 -20.79 13.58
C GLY A 12 -0.27 -20.11 12.38
N ARG A 13 0.57 -19.69 11.45
CA ARG A 13 0.16 -19.07 10.18
C ARG A 13 -0.02 -20.17 9.14
N ASP A 14 -1.15 -20.15 8.50
CA ASP A 14 -1.44 -20.96 7.31
C ASP A 14 -0.56 -20.53 6.13
N VAL A 15 -0.15 -21.48 5.30
CA VAL A 15 0.68 -21.22 4.11
C VAL A 15 -0.01 -20.31 3.07
N ASP A 16 -1.34 -20.29 3.02
CA ASP A 16 -2.12 -19.32 2.21
C ASP A 16 -1.79 -17.86 2.53
N GLN A 17 -1.29 -17.62 3.75
CA GLN A 17 -0.88 -16.26 4.14
C GLN A 17 0.25 -15.70 3.26
N ILE A 18 1.07 -16.55 2.65
CA ILE A 18 2.12 -16.17 1.69
C ILE A 18 1.50 -15.39 0.53
N ILE A 19 0.43 -15.93 -0.05
CA ILE A 19 -0.25 -15.31 -1.19
C ILE A 19 -1.04 -14.08 -0.77
N LYS A 20 -1.66 -14.09 0.42
CA LYS A 20 -2.35 -12.92 0.98
C LYS A 20 -1.37 -11.76 1.21
N ASP A 21 -0.20 -12.03 1.77
CA ASP A 21 0.86 -11.03 1.99
C ASP A 21 1.42 -10.52 0.64
N LEU A 22 1.56 -11.40 -0.37
CA LEU A 22 1.99 -11.02 -1.72
C LEU A 22 0.99 -10.05 -2.36
N VAL A 23 -0.32 -10.33 -2.23
CA VAL A 23 -1.38 -9.43 -2.72
C VAL A 23 -1.34 -8.09 -2.02
N ASP A 24 -1.22 -8.06 -0.69
CA ASP A 24 -1.15 -6.82 0.08
C ASP A 24 0.07 -5.97 -0.33
N ASN A 25 1.21 -6.60 -0.57
CA ASN A 25 2.40 -5.93 -1.09
C ASN A 25 2.19 -5.40 -2.51
N SER A 26 1.60 -6.20 -3.40
CA SER A 26 1.26 -5.76 -4.76
C SER A 26 0.30 -4.57 -4.78
N MET A 27 -0.69 -4.56 -3.88
CA MET A 27 -1.62 -3.42 -3.73
C MET A 27 -0.87 -2.13 -3.38
N GLN A 28 0.12 -2.19 -2.48
CA GLN A 28 0.92 -1.03 -2.12
C GLN A 28 1.80 -0.55 -3.29
N ILE A 29 2.46 -1.49 -3.99
CA ILE A 29 3.31 -1.18 -5.14
C ILE A 29 2.48 -0.57 -6.27
N THR A 30 1.32 -1.14 -6.59
CA THR A 30 0.42 -0.66 -7.64
C THR A 30 -0.11 0.74 -7.32
N ARG A 31 -0.52 0.98 -6.07
CA ARG A 31 -0.90 2.33 -5.62
C ARG A 31 0.24 3.33 -5.80
N GLY A 32 1.45 2.96 -5.42
CA GLY A 32 2.63 3.81 -5.59
C GLY A 32 2.91 4.15 -7.06
N LYS A 33 2.81 3.16 -7.95
CA LYS A 33 2.97 3.34 -9.41
C LYS A 33 1.90 4.28 -9.98
N LEU A 34 0.64 4.10 -9.60
CA LEU A 34 -0.46 4.95 -10.05
C LEU A 34 -0.32 6.38 -9.51
N ARG A 35 0.07 6.57 -8.25
CA ARG A 35 0.38 7.89 -7.68
C ARG A 35 1.51 8.59 -8.46
N ALA A 36 2.58 7.87 -8.76
CA ALA A 36 3.67 8.44 -9.56
C ALA A 36 3.21 8.84 -10.98
N ARG A 37 2.34 8.02 -11.59
CA ARG A 37 1.77 8.30 -12.92
C ARG A 37 0.90 9.55 -12.93
N PHE A 38 0.07 9.74 -11.91
CA PHE A 38 -0.86 10.88 -11.82
C PHE A 38 -0.26 12.10 -11.13
N ALA A 39 0.99 12.05 -10.64
CA ALA A 39 1.58 13.11 -9.84
C ALA A 39 1.61 14.49 -10.53
N ALA A 40 1.86 14.54 -11.84
CA ALA A 40 1.86 15.80 -12.59
C ALA A 40 0.44 16.37 -12.72
N GLU A 41 -0.55 15.54 -13.03
CA GLU A 41 -1.96 15.91 -13.17
C GLU A 41 -2.54 16.37 -11.82
N VAL A 42 -2.27 15.62 -10.75
CA VAL A 42 -2.69 16.00 -9.39
C VAL A 42 -2.10 17.33 -8.98
N ARG A 43 -0.81 17.57 -9.25
CA ARG A 43 -0.16 18.85 -8.94
C ARG A 43 -0.87 20.02 -9.63
N GLU A 44 -1.17 19.90 -10.91
CA GLU A 44 -1.88 20.92 -11.68
C GLU A 44 -3.28 21.18 -11.12
N ILE A 45 -4.02 20.11 -10.77
CA ILE A 45 -5.35 20.22 -10.16
C ILE A 45 -5.27 20.93 -8.81
N VAL A 46 -4.30 20.57 -7.97
CA VAL A 46 -4.09 21.18 -6.64
C VAL A 46 -3.74 22.66 -6.76
N GLU A 47 -2.81 23.01 -7.67
CA GLU A 47 -2.45 24.40 -7.95
C GLU A 47 -3.68 25.23 -8.34
N ASN A 48 -4.48 24.73 -9.28
CA ASN A 48 -5.68 25.41 -9.75
C ASN A 48 -6.73 25.57 -8.62
N LYS A 49 -6.96 24.51 -7.84
CA LYS A 49 -7.91 24.56 -6.72
C LYS A 49 -7.51 25.55 -5.63
N VAL A 50 -6.23 25.57 -5.25
CA VAL A 50 -5.75 26.54 -4.25
C VAL A 50 -5.91 27.97 -4.78
N VAL A 51 -5.62 28.21 -6.05
CA VAL A 51 -5.84 29.53 -6.67
C VAL A 51 -7.32 29.89 -6.70
N ASP A 52 -8.22 28.95 -7.00
CA ASP A 52 -9.68 29.14 -6.97
C ASP A 52 -10.18 29.49 -5.56
N PHE A 53 -9.63 28.87 -4.53
CA PHE A 53 -9.92 29.20 -3.14
C PHE A 53 -9.48 30.63 -2.75
N MET A 54 -8.43 31.15 -3.41
CA MET A 54 -7.86 32.45 -3.07
C MET A 54 -8.52 33.60 -3.81
N CYS A 55 -8.83 33.44 -5.10
CA CYS A 55 -9.33 34.54 -5.93
C CYS A 55 -10.76 34.33 -6.44
N GLY A 56 -11.34 33.12 -6.25
CA GLY A 56 -12.64 32.74 -6.78
C GLY A 56 -12.58 32.27 -8.25
N GLU A 57 -13.54 31.43 -8.63
CA GLU A 57 -13.61 30.79 -9.96
C GLU A 57 -13.76 31.78 -11.13
N THR A 58 -14.35 32.94 -10.86
CA THR A 58 -14.71 33.95 -11.89
C THR A 58 -13.67 35.06 -12.05
N SER A 59 -12.50 34.90 -11.43
CA SER A 59 -11.45 35.92 -11.47
C SER A 59 -10.81 36.05 -12.87
N ALA A 60 -10.33 37.26 -13.18
CA ALA A 60 -9.64 37.53 -14.44
C ALA A 60 -8.40 36.62 -14.57
N GLN A 61 -8.09 36.21 -15.80
CA GLN A 61 -6.97 35.29 -16.11
C GLN A 61 -5.63 35.83 -15.58
N THR A 62 -5.38 37.13 -15.70
CA THR A 62 -4.16 37.78 -15.18
C THR A 62 -4.02 37.70 -13.67
N THR A 63 -5.15 37.77 -12.93
CA THR A 63 -5.17 37.58 -11.47
C THR A 63 -4.82 36.17 -11.10
N ARG A 64 -5.39 35.17 -11.78
CA ARG A 64 -5.10 33.75 -11.57
C ARG A 64 -3.62 33.43 -11.80
N GLU A 65 -3.03 33.93 -12.87
CA GLU A 65 -1.61 33.76 -13.20
C GLU A 65 -0.70 34.34 -12.11
N THR A 66 -1.06 35.53 -11.58
CA THR A 66 -0.32 36.13 -10.46
C THR A 66 -0.37 35.29 -9.22
N PHE A 67 -1.58 34.82 -8.82
CA PHE A 67 -1.72 33.94 -7.64
C PHE A 67 -1.00 32.61 -7.83
N LEU A 68 -1.00 32.06 -9.04
CA LEU A 68 -0.31 30.81 -9.37
C LEU A 68 1.22 30.98 -9.26
N ALA A 69 1.77 32.10 -9.69
CA ALA A 69 3.17 32.44 -9.50
C ALA A 69 3.52 32.55 -8.00
N MET A 70 2.73 33.30 -7.22
CA MET A 70 2.91 33.46 -5.78
C MET A 70 2.79 32.11 -5.04
N TYR A 71 1.90 31.23 -5.48
CA TYR A 71 1.76 29.87 -4.92
C TYR A 71 3.02 29.03 -5.16
N ARG A 72 3.55 29.06 -6.39
CA ARG A 72 4.77 28.33 -6.76
C ARG A 72 6.02 28.84 -6.03
N GLU A 73 6.06 30.13 -5.73
CA GLU A 73 7.11 30.77 -4.93
C GLU A 73 6.96 30.52 -3.41
N GLY A 74 5.84 29.92 -2.97
CA GLY A 74 5.55 29.68 -1.54
C GLY A 74 5.09 30.91 -0.77
N ALA A 75 4.88 32.06 -1.44
CA ALA A 75 4.45 33.30 -0.80
C ALA A 75 3.05 33.21 -0.15
N LEU A 76 2.25 32.24 -0.56
CA LEU A 76 0.90 32.01 -0.06
C LEU A 76 0.83 30.95 1.06
N ASP A 77 1.91 30.28 1.42
CA ASP A 77 1.93 29.13 2.33
C ASP A 77 1.34 29.45 3.71
N HIS A 78 1.52 30.66 4.21
CA HIS A 78 1.01 31.10 5.51
C HIS A 78 -0.42 31.67 5.48
N ARG A 79 -1.02 31.82 4.30
CA ARG A 79 -2.40 32.29 4.18
C ARG A 79 -3.38 31.23 4.67
N VAL A 80 -4.35 31.68 5.49
CA VAL A 80 -5.41 30.81 6.01
C VAL A 80 -6.59 30.82 5.05
N ILE A 81 -7.00 29.65 4.62
CA ILE A 81 -8.18 29.41 3.80
C ILE A 81 -9.18 28.53 4.56
N GLU A 82 -10.46 28.69 4.25
CA GLU A 82 -11.52 27.83 4.81
C GLU A 82 -11.85 26.75 3.78
N VAL A 83 -11.60 25.50 4.16
CA VAL A 83 -11.77 24.32 3.29
C VAL A 83 -12.78 23.38 3.91
N GLU A 84 -13.72 22.89 3.12
CA GLU A 84 -14.64 21.83 3.52
C GLU A 84 -14.00 20.46 3.24
N LEU A 85 -13.73 19.69 4.31
CA LEU A 85 -13.15 18.38 4.25
C LEU A 85 -14.17 17.31 4.66
N PRO A 86 -14.22 16.15 4.00
CA PRO A 86 -15.07 15.05 4.42
C PRO A 86 -14.63 14.53 5.80
N GLU A 87 -15.60 14.31 6.69
CA GLU A 87 -15.33 13.67 7.97
C GLU A 87 -14.83 12.25 7.74
N GLY A 88 -13.59 11.97 8.15
CA GLY A 88 -12.97 10.63 8.02
C GLY A 88 -11.57 10.62 7.42
N HIS A 89 -11.11 11.68 6.78
CA HIS A 89 -9.75 11.76 6.21
C HIS A 89 -8.72 12.42 7.16
N GLY A 90 -8.87 12.26 8.45
CA GLY A 90 -7.98 12.80 9.46
C GLY A 90 -7.57 11.78 10.50
N GLY A 91 -7.15 10.59 10.08
CA GLY A 91 -6.61 9.55 10.95
C GLY A 91 -5.13 9.75 11.33
N GLY A 92 -4.68 10.97 11.50
CA GLY A 92 -3.46 11.28 12.23
C GLY A 92 -3.81 11.49 13.69
N LYS A 93 -3.26 10.70 14.62
CA LYS A 93 -3.33 10.92 16.06
C LYS A 93 -2.99 12.38 16.36
N GLY A 94 -4.01 13.22 16.50
CA GLY A 94 -3.89 14.55 17.02
C GLY A 94 -3.42 14.45 18.47
N MET A 95 -2.19 14.83 18.71
CA MET A 95 -1.70 15.18 20.02
C MET A 95 -2.54 16.37 20.51
N GLU A 96 -3.44 16.09 21.43
CA GLU A 96 -4.16 17.08 22.22
C GLU A 96 -3.11 17.84 23.04
N MET A 97 -2.65 18.96 22.51
CA MET A 97 -1.84 19.90 23.25
C MET A 97 -2.75 21.04 23.71
N GLY A 98 -3.40 20.83 24.85
CA GLY A 98 -4.05 21.87 25.60
C GLY A 98 -3.00 22.85 26.10
N GLY A 99 -3.03 24.07 25.58
CA GLY A 99 -2.30 25.20 26.14
C GLY A 99 -3.21 26.42 26.21
N PRO A 100 -3.36 27.03 27.39
CA PRO A 100 -4.16 28.23 27.56
C PRO A 100 -3.28 29.46 27.32
N PHE A 101 -3.44 30.13 26.19
CA PHE A 101 -3.00 31.53 26.11
C PHE A 101 -3.98 32.34 25.28
N GLY A 102 -4.69 33.17 26.01
CA GLY A 102 -5.59 34.18 25.49
C GLY A 102 -4.86 35.42 25.01
N GLY A 103 -5.52 36.11 24.13
CA GLY A 103 -5.51 37.57 24.03
C GLY A 103 -4.49 38.18 23.08
N GLY A 104 -4.97 38.77 22.01
CA GLY A 104 -4.23 39.80 21.30
C GLY A 104 -4.68 40.07 19.87
N ALA A 105 -5.54 41.06 19.73
CA ALA A 105 -5.71 41.99 18.60
C ALA A 105 -6.06 41.40 17.21
N ALA A 106 -7.28 41.70 16.82
CA ALA A 106 -7.90 41.55 15.53
C ALA A 106 -7.06 42.13 14.36
N MET A 107 -6.60 41.25 13.49
CA MET A 107 -6.55 41.54 12.05
C MET A 107 -7.57 40.61 11.40
N THR A 108 -8.62 41.19 10.85
CA THR A 108 -9.65 40.46 10.11
C THR A 108 -9.05 39.89 8.84
N PRO A 109 -8.79 38.55 8.76
CA PRO A 109 -8.52 37.94 7.47
C PRO A 109 -9.83 37.96 6.69
N GLU A 110 -9.81 38.50 5.48
CA GLU A 110 -10.92 38.40 4.55
C GLU A 110 -11.33 36.93 4.44
N LYS A 111 -12.55 36.64 4.87
CA LYS A 111 -13.12 35.31 4.82
C LYS A 111 -13.39 34.95 3.38
N ILE A 112 -12.51 34.18 2.78
CA ILE A 112 -12.80 33.52 1.52
C ILE A 112 -13.51 32.22 1.88
N VAL A 113 -14.85 32.23 1.79
CA VAL A 113 -15.67 31.03 1.97
C VAL A 113 -15.91 30.45 0.60
N VAL A 114 -15.35 29.28 0.35
CA VAL A 114 -15.59 28.55 -0.91
C VAL A 114 -16.38 27.29 -0.59
N HIS A 115 -17.52 27.16 -1.25
CA HIS A 115 -18.34 25.94 -1.17
C HIS A 115 -17.76 24.86 -2.06
N LEU A 116 -17.17 23.84 -1.46
CA LEU A 116 -16.56 22.70 -2.15
C LEU A 116 -17.59 21.79 -2.84
N GLU A 117 -18.88 21.89 -2.46
CA GLU A 117 -19.96 21.11 -3.09
C GLU A 117 -20.04 21.26 -4.61
N LYS A 118 -19.60 22.41 -5.16
CA LYS A 118 -19.58 22.64 -6.60
C LYS A 118 -18.44 21.95 -7.33
N PHE A 119 -17.41 21.52 -6.62
CA PHE A 119 -16.23 20.89 -7.19
C PHE A 119 -16.30 19.34 -7.26
N PHE A 120 -17.32 18.75 -6.67
CA PHE A 120 -17.56 17.30 -6.74
C PHE A 120 -18.87 16.96 -7.48
N PRO A 121 -18.92 17.07 -8.82
CA PRO A 121 -20.05 16.60 -9.60
C PRO A 121 -19.98 15.07 -9.75
N GLY A 122 -20.42 14.32 -8.74
CA GLY A 122 -20.34 12.86 -8.80
C GLY A 122 -21.05 12.12 -7.67
N GLY A 123 -21.83 12.81 -6.86
CA GLY A 123 -22.64 12.20 -5.82
C GLY A 123 -24.10 12.03 -6.22
N GLY A 124 -24.37 11.32 -7.32
CA GLY A 124 -25.70 11.08 -7.85
C GLY A 124 -26.13 9.62 -7.79
N HIS A 125 -27.08 9.35 -6.93
CA HIS A 125 -28.07 8.26 -6.93
C HIS A 125 -27.61 6.80 -6.72
N GLY A 126 -27.94 6.33 -5.54
CA GLY A 126 -28.39 4.96 -5.35
C GLY A 126 -27.69 4.19 -4.24
N GLY A 127 -28.16 4.26 -2.99
CA GLY A 127 -27.86 3.22 -2.01
C GLY A 127 -27.57 3.73 -0.59
N ARG A 128 -28.63 3.80 0.20
CA ARG A 128 -28.68 3.70 1.68
C ARG A 128 -27.48 4.19 2.51
N GLY A 129 -27.55 5.45 2.95
CA GLY A 129 -27.36 5.76 4.36
C GLY A 129 -25.95 5.97 4.89
N GLY A 130 -25.12 6.78 4.25
CA GLY A 130 -24.01 7.45 4.94
C GLY A 130 -24.03 8.92 4.53
N LYS A 131 -24.54 9.80 5.39
CA LYS A 131 -24.32 11.24 5.22
C LYS A 131 -22.82 11.47 5.38
N SER A 132 -22.11 11.70 4.27
CA SER A 132 -20.78 12.26 4.33
C SER A 132 -20.93 13.68 4.90
N SER A 133 -20.68 13.84 6.19
CA SER A 133 -20.63 15.15 6.81
C SER A 133 -19.32 15.81 6.38
N PHE A 134 -19.44 16.99 5.78
CA PHE A 134 -18.29 17.84 5.48
C PHE A 134 -18.09 18.83 6.65
N THR A 135 -16.89 18.92 7.15
CA THR A 135 -16.54 19.87 8.22
C THR A 135 -15.69 21.00 7.65
N LYS A 136 -16.11 22.24 7.90
CA LYS A 136 -15.33 23.45 7.56
C LYS A 136 -14.15 23.57 8.51
N LYS A 137 -12.95 23.55 7.96
CA LYS A 137 -11.72 23.77 8.72
C LYS A 137 -10.97 24.97 8.16
N ARG A 138 -10.39 25.76 9.06
CA ARG A 138 -9.46 26.85 8.71
C ARG A 138 -8.06 26.31 8.79
N LEU A 139 -7.39 26.26 7.65
CA LEU A 139 -6.05 25.74 7.51
C LEU A 139 -5.20 26.72 6.71
N THR A 140 -3.91 26.71 6.94
CA THR A 140 -2.96 27.40 6.04
C THR A 140 -2.89 26.67 4.70
N VAL A 141 -2.48 27.36 3.65
CA VAL A 141 -2.28 26.78 2.32
C VAL A 141 -1.29 25.60 2.41
N ALA A 142 -0.22 25.73 3.21
CA ALA A 142 0.75 24.68 3.42
C ALA A 142 0.14 23.41 4.03
N GLU A 143 -0.77 23.56 5.01
CA GLU A 143 -1.48 22.44 5.65
C GLU A 143 -2.57 21.86 4.75
N CYS A 144 -3.20 22.70 3.94
CA CYS A 144 -4.29 22.28 3.06
C CYS A 144 -3.79 21.51 1.81
N ARG A 145 -2.62 21.87 1.29
CA ARG A 145 -2.01 21.25 0.09
C ARG A 145 -1.99 19.71 0.15
N PRO A 146 -1.38 19.06 1.18
CA PRO A 146 -1.33 17.60 1.23
C PRO A 146 -2.71 16.95 1.37
N LEU A 147 -3.69 17.64 1.98
CA LEU A 147 -5.04 17.12 2.10
C LEU A 147 -5.78 17.13 0.76
N ILE A 148 -5.68 18.22 0.01
CA ILE A 148 -6.26 18.31 -1.33
C ILE A 148 -5.58 17.31 -2.27
N GLU A 149 -4.26 17.16 -2.17
CA GLU A 149 -3.48 16.21 -2.97
C GLU A 149 -3.96 14.77 -2.72
N GLU A 150 -4.13 14.36 -1.46
CA GLU A 150 -4.63 13.03 -1.12
C GLU A 150 -6.04 12.79 -1.65
N MET A 151 -6.92 13.79 -1.52
CA MET A 151 -8.30 13.72 -2.05
C MET A 151 -8.31 13.57 -3.58
N GLU A 152 -7.42 14.25 -4.30
CA GLU A 152 -7.34 14.12 -5.75
C GLU A 152 -6.76 12.77 -6.17
N TYR A 153 -5.78 12.25 -5.44
CA TYR A 153 -5.32 10.88 -5.66
C TYR A 153 -6.45 9.86 -5.45
N ASP A 154 -7.22 9.97 -4.37
CA ASP A 154 -8.34 9.07 -4.11
C ASP A 154 -9.45 9.18 -5.17
N ARG A 155 -9.61 10.36 -5.78
CA ARG A 155 -10.55 10.57 -6.87
C ARG A 155 -10.08 9.95 -8.19
N LEU A 156 -8.80 10.13 -8.53
CA LEU A 156 -8.22 9.68 -9.81
C LEU A 156 -7.89 8.19 -9.79
N ILE A 157 -7.47 7.68 -8.62
CA ILE A 157 -7.10 6.28 -8.45
C ILE A 157 -8.33 5.49 -8.00
N ASN A 158 -9.04 4.92 -8.97
CA ASN A 158 -10.17 4.03 -8.67
C ASN A 158 -9.68 2.77 -7.96
N SER A 159 -10.28 2.47 -6.79
CA SER A 159 -9.95 1.28 -6.00
C SER A 159 -10.09 -0.02 -6.78
N GLU A 160 -11.10 -0.14 -7.65
CA GLU A 160 -11.29 -1.33 -8.49
C GLU A 160 -10.15 -1.53 -9.50
N THR A 161 -9.66 -0.44 -10.09
CA THR A 161 -8.49 -0.49 -11.01
C THR A 161 -7.24 -0.95 -10.27
N VAL A 162 -7.00 -0.41 -9.06
CA VAL A 162 -5.87 -0.82 -8.21
C VAL A 162 -5.93 -2.31 -7.91
N VAL A 163 -7.10 -2.81 -7.49
CA VAL A 163 -7.30 -4.24 -7.18
C VAL A 163 -7.03 -5.10 -8.41
N LYS A 164 -7.63 -4.75 -9.55
CA LYS A 164 -7.48 -5.51 -10.79
C LYS A 164 -6.03 -5.57 -11.27
N GLU A 165 -5.35 -4.42 -11.29
CA GLU A 165 -3.94 -4.37 -11.71
C GLU A 165 -3.03 -5.09 -10.71
N ALA A 166 -3.29 -4.98 -9.39
CA ALA A 166 -2.51 -5.65 -8.37
C ALA A 166 -2.67 -7.18 -8.42
N LEU A 167 -3.89 -7.69 -8.58
CA LEU A 167 -4.13 -9.13 -8.72
C LEU A 167 -3.48 -9.66 -9.99
N SER A 168 -3.62 -8.97 -11.12
CA SER A 168 -2.97 -9.35 -12.37
C SER A 168 -1.44 -9.37 -12.25
N ALA A 169 -0.85 -8.41 -11.53
CA ALA A 169 0.59 -8.37 -11.29
C ALA A 169 1.06 -9.53 -10.39
N VAL A 170 0.25 -9.91 -9.39
CA VAL A 170 0.55 -11.09 -8.55
C VAL A 170 0.55 -12.36 -9.38
N GLU A 171 -0.49 -12.56 -10.18
CA GLU A 171 -0.64 -13.79 -10.98
C GLU A 171 0.43 -13.95 -12.05
N ASN A 172 0.83 -12.86 -12.74
CA ASN A 172 1.73 -12.93 -13.89
C ASN A 172 3.19 -12.61 -13.59
N ASP A 173 3.43 -11.73 -12.58
CA ASP A 173 4.77 -11.22 -12.27
C ASP A 173 5.19 -11.52 -10.82
N GLY A 174 4.38 -12.31 -10.10
CA GLY A 174 4.61 -12.62 -8.68
C GLY A 174 5.86 -13.46 -8.46
N ILE A 175 6.66 -13.06 -7.47
CA ILE A 175 7.84 -13.82 -7.03
C ILE A 175 7.71 -14.01 -5.51
N VAL A 176 7.77 -15.26 -5.07
CA VAL A 176 7.77 -15.64 -3.66
C VAL A 176 9.12 -16.21 -3.29
N PHE A 177 9.75 -15.63 -2.27
CA PHE A 177 11.02 -16.13 -1.73
C PHE A 177 10.77 -16.79 -0.37
N LEU A 178 11.03 -18.09 -0.28
CA LEU A 178 10.91 -18.92 0.92
C LEU A 178 12.29 -19.17 1.50
N ASP A 179 12.61 -18.46 2.57
CA ASP A 179 13.88 -18.64 3.26
C ASP A 179 13.80 -19.70 4.36
N GLU A 180 14.94 -20.30 4.70
CA GLU A 180 15.08 -21.34 5.74
C GLU A 180 14.22 -22.59 5.45
N ILE A 181 14.11 -23.03 4.18
CA ILE A 181 13.34 -24.21 3.81
C ILE A 181 13.91 -25.49 4.45
N ASP A 182 15.20 -25.51 4.75
CA ASP A 182 15.88 -26.63 5.44
C ASP A 182 15.34 -26.87 6.86
N LYS A 183 14.74 -25.87 7.49
CA LYS A 183 14.19 -25.98 8.84
C LYS A 183 12.86 -26.74 8.92
N ILE A 184 12.15 -26.84 7.79
CA ILE A 184 10.93 -27.65 7.70
C ILE A 184 11.22 -29.03 7.09
N VAL A 185 12.51 -29.39 6.90
CA VAL A 185 12.93 -30.72 6.48
C VAL A 185 13.36 -31.53 7.70
N SER A 186 12.66 -32.59 7.99
CA SER A 186 13.00 -33.48 9.10
C SER A 186 14.20 -34.35 8.71
N ALA A 187 15.25 -34.33 9.53
CA ALA A 187 16.33 -35.30 9.38
C ALA A 187 15.79 -36.71 9.70
N SER A 188 16.08 -37.66 8.84
CA SER A 188 15.53 -39.02 8.86
C SER A 188 15.76 -39.85 10.14
N ASP A 189 16.57 -39.32 11.09
CA ASP A 189 16.97 -40.04 12.28
C ASP A 189 16.17 -39.72 13.58
N HIS A 190 15.28 -38.71 13.58
CA HIS A 190 14.55 -38.28 14.76
C HIS A 190 13.03 -38.30 14.55
N ARG A 191 12.43 -39.50 14.56
CA ARG A 191 10.98 -39.74 14.47
C ARG A 191 10.25 -39.54 15.79
N HIS A 192 10.18 -38.34 16.35
CA HIS A 192 9.29 -38.07 17.48
C HIS A 192 8.64 -36.69 17.42
N GLY A 193 7.36 -36.66 17.16
CA GLY A 193 6.37 -35.61 17.54
C GLY A 193 6.48 -34.24 16.88
N ALA A 194 7.65 -33.63 16.80
CA ALA A 194 7.87 -32.32 16.16
C ALA A 194 8.02 -32.44 14.62
N ASP A 195 8.39 -33.62 14.14
CA ASP A 195 8.66 -33.88 12.73
C ASP A 195 7.39 -33.92 11.88
N ALA A 196 6.28 -34.36 12.44
CA ALA A 196 5.00 -34.45 11.72
C ALA A 196 4.50 -33.08 11.27
N SER A 197 4.67 -32.04 12.09
CA SER A 197 4.23 -30.67 11.73
C SER A 197 5.12 -30.05 10.65
N SER A 198 6.40 -30.38 10.60
CA SER A 198 7.34 -29.90 9.58
C SER A 198 7.05 -30.50 8.21
N GLU A 199 6.78 -31.80 8.16
CA GLU A 199 6.34 -32.48 6.95
C GLU A 199 4.96 -32.00 6.49
N GLY A 200 4.06 -31.68 7.43
CA GLY A 200 2.76 -31.08 7.17
C GLY A 200 2.88 -29.75 6.41
N VAL A 201 3.79 -28.85 6.84
CA VAL A 201 4.04 -27.58 6.14
C VAL A 201 4.53 -27.79 4.70
N GLN A 202 5.40 -28.80 4.48
CA GLN A 202 5.83 -29.13 3.11
C GLN A 202 4.65 -29.59 2.25
N ARG A 203 3.72 -30.38 2.80
CA ARG A 203 2.50 -30.83 2.09
C ARG A 203 1.54 -29.70 1.82
N ASP A 204 1.39 -28.75 2.76
CA ASP A 204 0.52 -27.59 2.59
C ASP A 204 1.06 -26.59 1.54
N LEU A 205 2.39 -26.52 1.35
CA LEU A 205 3.01 -25.72 0.31
C LEU A 205 2.79 -26.29 -1.10
N LEU A 206 2.61 -27.59 -1.24
CA LEU A 206 2.48 -28.25 -2.55
C LEU A 206 1.38 -27.67 -3.42
N PRO A 207 0.12 -27.53 -2.98
CA PRO A 207 -0.95 -26.98 -3.81
C PRO A 207 -0.64 -25.57 -4.31
N ILE A 208 0.01 -24.75 -3.46
CA ILE A 208 0.34 -23.37 -3.80
C ILE A 208 1.43 -23.32 -4.87
N ILE A 209 2.45 -24.19 -4.77
CA ILE A 209 3.55 -24.25 -5.72
C ILE A 209 3.12 -24.98 -7.02
N GLU A 210 2.20 -25.92 -6.93
CA GLU A 210 1.67 -26.67 -8.08
C GLU A 210 0.69 -25.86 -8.93
N GLY A 211 0.09 -24.83 -8.34
CA GLY A 211 -0.96 -24.02 -8.91
C GLY A 211 -2.31 -24.32 -8.29
N SER A 212 -2.81 -23.35 -7.56
CA SER A 212 -4.13 -23.38 -6.92
C SER A 212 -4.75 -22.00 -6.88
N THR A 213 -6.04 -21.96 -6.57
CA THR A 213 -6.73 -20.70 -6.37
C THR A 213 -6.82 -20.39 -4.88
N VAL A 214 -6.16 -19.31 -4.46
CA VAL A 214 -6.17 -18.83 -3.09
C VAL A 214 -7.14 -17.67 -2.95
N SER A 215 -8.06 -17.76 -1.98
CA SER A 215 -9.00 -16.69 -1.68
C SER A 215 -8.38 -15.64 -0.79
N THR A 216 -8.45 -14.37 -1.23
CA THR A 216 -7.95 -13.22 -0.47
C THR A 216 -9.07 -12.19 -0.25
N LYS A 217 -8.84 -11.23 0.64
CA LYS A 217 -9.80 -10.12 0.88
C LYS A 217 -10.03 -9.21 -0.35
N HIS A 218 -9.15 -9.29 -1.35
CA HIS A 218 -9.22 -8.51 -2.58
C HIS A 218 -9.75 -9.29 -3.78
N GLY A 219 -9.89 -10.61 -3.65
CA GLY A 219 -10.34 -11.52 -4.69
C GLY A 219 -9.53 -12.81 -4.70
N ASN A 220 -9.86 -13.68 -5.63
CA ASN A 220 -9.16 -14.94 -5.83
C ASN A 220 -7.90 -14.73 -6.67
N VAL A 221 -6.84 -15.44 -6.35
CA VAL A 221 -5.54 -15.42 -7.02
C VAL A 221 -5.18 -16.83 -7.47
N ASN A 222 -4.84 -16.98 -8.74
CA ASN A 222 -4.27 -18.21 -9.27
C ASN A 222 -2.74 -18.20 -9.14
N THR A 223 -2.17 -19.26 -8.58
CA THR A 223 -0.73 -19.32 -8.30
C THR A 223 0.10 -19.99 -9.40
N ASP A 224 -0.52 -20.42 -10.51
CA ASP A 224 0.12 -21.22 -11.59
C ASP A 224 1.37 -20.55 -12.19
N GLN A 225 1.41 -19.23 -12.28
CA GLN A 225 2.50 -18.49 -12.91
C GLN A 225 3.39 -17.75 -11.91
N ILE A 226 3.16 -17.93 -10.61
CA ILE A 226 3.99 -17.34 -9.58
C ILE A 226 5.33 -18.08 -9.49
N LEU A 227 6.43 -17.35 -9.53
CA LEU A 227 7.77 -17.91 -9.35
C LEU A 227 8.08 -18.13 -7.86
N PHE A 228 8.34 -19.38 -7.49
CA PHE A 228 8.79 -19.74 -6.13
C PHE A 228 10.29 -19.98 -6.11
N ILE A 229 10.99 -19.31 -5.20
CA ILE A 229 12.42 -19.48 -4.96
C ILE A 229 12.57 -19.87 -3.50
N ALA A 230 13.16 -21.04 -3.23
CA ALA A 230 13.43 -21.52 -1.90
C ALA A 230 14.92 -21.46 -1.61
N SER A 231 15.32 -21.03 -0.40
CA SER A 231 16.69 -21.03 0.07
C SER A 231 16.81 -21.72 1.43
N GLY A 232 17.95 -22.30 1.70
CA GLY A 232 18.28 -22.93 2.96
C GLY A 232 19.76 -23.26 3.05
N ALA A 233 20.28 -23.34 4.28
CA ALA A 233 21.68 -23.64 4.54
C ALA A 233 22.01 -25.14 4.42
N PHE A 234 21.03 -26.01 4.64
CA PHE A 234 21.12 -27.47 4.54
C PHE A 234 22.31 -28.08 5.30
N HIS A 235 22.60 -27.54 6.51
CA HIS A 235 23.71 -28.06 7.34
C HIS A 235 23.40 -29.41 8.00
N GLN A 236 22.13 -29.64 8.36
CA GLN A 236 21.72 -30.85 9.11
C GLN A 236 20.94 -31.84 8.25
N CYS A 237 20.44 -31.40 7.10
CA CYS A 237 19.70 -32.21 6.13
C CYS A 237 20.21 -31.90 4.72
N LYS A 238 19.75 -32.66 3.74
CA LYS A 238 20.07 -32.43 2.32
C LYS A 238 18.81 -32.02 1.57
N PRO A 239 18.91 -31.31 0.44
CA PRO A 239 17.77 -31.08 -0.42
C PRO A 239 17.01 -32.35 -0.85
N SER A 240 17.70 -33.51 -0.86
CA SER A 240 17.12 -34.83 -1.13
C SER A 240 16.24 -35.37 -0.01
N ASP A 241 16.29 -34.78 1.17
CA ASP A 241 15.48 -35.21 2.35
C ASP A 241 14.12 -34.48 2.38
N MET A 242 13.90 -33.52 1.48
CA MET A 242 12.59 -32.92 1.25
C MET A 242 11.62 -33.94 0.65
N LEU A 243 10.31 -33.68 0.79
CA LEU A 243 9.30 -34.49 0.10
C LEU A 243 9.58 -34.55 -1.40
N ALA A 244 9.48 -35.76 -1.98
CA ALA A 244 9.80 -36.00 -3.38
C ALA A 244 8.96 -35.14 -4.34
N GLU A 245 7.69 -34.90 -4.00
CA GLU A 245 6.77 -34.05 -4.72
C GLU A 245 7.27 -32.60 -4.75
N LEU A 246 7.70 -32.07 -3.60
CA LEU A 246 8.22 -30.71 -3.48
C LEU A 246 9.53 -30.55 -4.24
N GLN A 247 10.42 -31.54 -4.20
CA GLN A 247 11.64 -31.56 -5.01
C GLN A 247 11.33 -31.52 -6.51
N GLY A 248 10.29 -32.22 -6.95
CA GLY A 248 9.84 -32.24 -8.33
C GLY A 248 9.35 -30.88 -8.83
N ARG A 249 8.81 -30.08 -7.93
CA ARG A 249 8.29 -28.72 -8.23
C ARG A 249 9.35 -27.63 -8.09
N LEU A 250 10.45 -27.91 -7.39
CA LEU A 250 11.64 -27.06 -7.29
C LEU A 250 12.85 -27.73 -7.97
N PRO A 251 12.79 -27.98 -9.30
CA PRO A 251 13.78 -28.83 -9.99
C PRO A 251 15.13 -28.12 -10.18
N ILE A 252 15.16 -26.79 -10.19
CA ILE A 252 16.38 -26.03 -10.42
C ILE A 252 17.09 -25.85 -9.07
N LYS A 253 18.29 -26.45 -8.96
CA LYS A 253 19.12 -26.38 -7.77
C LYS A 253 20.35 -25.54 -8.07
N VAL A 254 20.59 -24.50 -7.22
CA VAL A 254 21.72 -23.62 -7.34
C VAL A 254 22.48 -23.66 -6.01
N GLU A 255 23.77 -23.94 -6.07
CA GLU A 255 24.67 -23.89 -4.93
C GLU A 255 25.44 -22.56 -4.95
N LEU A 256 25.27 -21.75 -3.91
CA LEU A 256 26.00 -20.48 -3.73
C LEU A 256 27.36 -20.76 -3.10
N LYS A 257 28.41 -20.32 -3.76
CA LYS A 257 29.76 -20.38 -3.24
C LYS A 257 30.00 -19.23 -2.27
N GLY A 258 30.92 -19.42 -1.31
CA GLY A 258 31.35 -18.34 -0.44
C GLY A 258 31.95 -17.17 -1.24
N LEU A 259 31.75 -15.95 -0.75
CA LEU A 259 32.28 -14.74 -1.37
C LEU A 259 33.79 -14.76 -1.35
N THR A 260 34.41 -14.45 -2.48
CA THR A 260 35.88 -14.25 -2.56
C THR A 260 36.25 -12.85 -2.02
N ARG A 261 37.55 -12.63 -1.78
CA ARG A 261 38.02 -11.30 -1.37
C ARG A 261 37.65 -10.21 -2.38
N ASP A 262 37.70 -10.53 -3.65
CA ASP A 262 37.38 -9.56 -4.73
C ASP A 262 35.89 -9.27 -4.82
N ASP A 263 35.01 -10.25 -4.49
CA ASP A 263 33.56 -10.06 -4.38
C ASP A 263 33.18 -9.15 -3.19
N LEU A 264 33.98 -9.22 -2.09
CA LEU A 264 33.77 -8.37 -0.91
C LEU A 264 34.25 -6.93 -1.09
N LEU A 265 35.08 -6.66 -2.11
CA LEU A 265 35.63 -5.34 -2.41
C LEU A 265 34.79 -4.57 -3.46
N ARG A 266 33.82 -5.21 -4.07
CA ARG A 266 32.84 -4.60 -5.00
C ARG A 266 31.58 -4.12 -4.28
#